data_0ba5fe1c24ee8b9972a57f8ee73d6d0e
#
_entry.id   0ba5fe1c24ee8b9972a57f8ee73d6d0e
#
_cell.length_a   1.000
_cell.length_b   1.000
_cell.length_c   1.000
_cell.angle_alpha   90.00
_cell.angle_beta   90.00
_cell.angle_gamma   90.00
#
_symmetry.space_group_name_H-M   'P 1'
#
loop_
_entity.id
_entity.type
_entity.pdbx_description
1 polymer ?
#
loop_
_entity_poly.entity_id
_entity_poly.type
_entity_poly.pdbx_seq_one_letter_code
_entity_poly.pdbx_strand_id
1 'polypeptide(L)'
;MRIDNPYPKYTKPWRKGNLHAHSNAGHGDCAHADPDYVVEFYRDHCYDFMSLSDHDVLTPTEQYNTEDFICIPSVEEEREKRYNGDPTRMHVTYPGYPDKGKRIVAHPAWSGVTAKMINALDFGCIGIEVYNYVCSYVYGKGHSVNIWDELLVAGRRIWGFSVDDAHFNPDAPTAGGGWIQVQADELTQDAIMGAMARGEFYSTSGPEIARIDVDDNGVMTVESRYPCDSIVFVAHEHRGWRYYQVSTAPLLSAWHQLTPDMIYCRAEVRCGNKTAWTQPIFVGED
;
A
#
# COMPACT_ATOMS: atom_id res chain seq x y z
N MET A 1 -8.39 -13.79 -23.82
CA MET A 1 -8.46 -13.08 -22.53
C MET A 1 -7.09 -12.47 -22.23
N ARG A 2 -7.00 -11.17 -22.13
CA ARG A 2 -5.78 -10.46 -21.74
C ARG A 2 -5.70 -10.39 -20.22
N ILE A 3 -4.57 -10.82 -19.65
CA ILE A 3 -4.27 -10.73 -18.23
C ILE A 3 -3.05 -9.80 -18.06
N ASP A 4 -3.24 -8.72 -17.31
CA ASP A 4 -2.18 -7.79 -16.97
C ASP A 4 -1.81 -8.00 -15.50
N ASN A 5 -0.83 -8.90 -15.30
CA ASN A 5 -0.34 -9.31 -14.00
C ASN A 5 0.87 -8.45 -13.61
N PRO A 6 0.82 -7.68 -12.50
CA PRO A 6 1.95 -6.88 -12.06
C PRO A 6 3.10 -7.73 -11.51
N TYR A 7 2.84 -8.97 -11.08
CA TYR A 7 3.85 -9.80 -10.45
C TYR A 7 4.74 -10.49 -11.47
N PRO A 8 6.08 -10.42 -11.33
CA PRO A 8 7.00 -11.07 -12.26
C PRO A 8 6.91 -12.60 -12.14
N LYS A 9 7.17 -13.30 -13.25
CA LYS A 9 7.16 -14.78 -13.29
C LYS A 9 8.23 -15.43 -12.41
N TYR A 10 9.31 -14.74 -12.10
CA TYR A 10 10.33 -15.19 -11.14
C TYR A 10 10.25 -14.36 -9.87
N THR A 11 10.43 -15.02 -8.73
CA THR A 11 10.34 -14.37 -7.43
C THR A 11 11.64 -13.62 -7.13
N LYS A 12 11.55 -12.31 -7.01
CA LYS A 12 12.58 -11.43 -6.47
C LYS A 12 12.48 -11.40 -4.94
N PRO A 13 13.52 -10.97 -4.22
CA PRO A 13 13.42 -10.73 -2.80
C PRO A 13 12.30 -9.74 -2.46
N TRP A 14 11.58 -10.01 -1.40
CA TRP A 14 10.64 -9.07 -0.82
C TRP A 14 11.41 -8.06 0.05
N ARG A 15 11.21 -6.77 -0.21
CA ARG A 15 11.78 -5.65 0.54
C ARG A 15 10.68 -4.97 1.35
N LYS A 16 10.83 -4.97 2.68
CA LYS A 16 9.87 -4.37 3.61
C LYS A 16 10.06 -2.86 3.69
N GLY A 17 8.99 -2.09 3.48
CA GLY A 17 9.09 -0.64 3.54
C GLY A 17 7.83 0.08 3.99
N ASN A 18 8.01 1.26 4.60
CA ASN A 18 6.95 2.19 4.95
C ASN A 18 7.12 3.50 4.17
N LEU A 19 6.01 4.03 3.63
CA LEU A 19 6.05 5.19 2.74
C LEU A 19 5.45 6.46 3.34
N HIS A 20 4.95 6.38 4.59
CA HIS A 20 4.31 7.50 5.26
C HIS A 20 4.72 7.50 6.74
N ALA A 21 5.61 8.41 7.09
CA ALA A 21 6.03 8.66 8.46
C ALA A 21 6.49 10.10 8.60
N HIS A 22 6.23 10.69 9.76
CA HIS A 22 6.53 12.07 10.09
C HIS A 22 7.61 12.17 11.15
N SER A 23 8.40 13.25 11.04
CA SER A 23 9.30 13.72 12.06
C SER A 23 8.88 15.12 12.55
N ASN A 24 9.53 15.62 13.57
CA ASN A 24 9.30 16.98 14.08
C ASN A 24 9.93 18.08 13.19
N ALA A 25 10.49 17.73 12.03
CA ALA A 25 10.95 18.69 11.03
C ALA A 25 9.80 19.27 10.19
N GLY A 26 8.63 18.61 10.15
CA GLY A 26 7.45 19.05 9.41
C GLY A 26 6.78 20.29 9.97
N HIS A 27 5.90 20.90 9.17
CA HIS A 27 5.09 22.03 9.63
C HIS A 27 3.97 21.56 10.56
N GLY A 28 3.73 22.32 11.63
CA GLY A 28 2.61 22.08 12.55
C GLY A 28 2.90 21.18 13.73
N ASP A 29 4.17 20.81 13.97
CA ASP A 29 4.64 20.03 15.13
C ASP A 29 3.76 18.82 15.46
N CYS A 30 3.25 18.13 14.42
CA CYS A 30 2.32 17.00 14.60
C CYS A 30 3.05 15.71 15.00
N ALA A 31 4.36 15.60 14.74
CA ALA A 31 5.19 14.46 15.13
C ALA A 31 6.12 14.80 16.31
N HIS A 32 6.41 13.79 17.13
CA HIS A 32 7.09 13.95 18.40
C HIS A 32 8.57 13.53 18.39
N ALA A 33 9.04 12.92 17.32
CA ALA A 33 10.40 12.41 17.18
C ALA A 33 11.20 13.18 16.12
N ASP A 34 12.50 13.33 16.34
CA ASP A 34 13.39 13.86 15.32
C ASP A 34 13.60 12.84 14.17
N PRO A 35 14.11 13.29 13.00
CA PRO A 35 14.33 12.43 11.86
C PRO A 35 15.25 11.25 12.15
N ASP A 36 16.28 11.43 12.96
CA ASP A 36 17.25 10.38 13.31
C ASP A 36 16.55 9.23 14.05
N TYR A 37 15.74 9.56 15.05
CA TYR A 37 14.97 8.57 15.82
C TYR A 37 13.97 7.82 14.92
N VAL A 38 13.25 8.55 14.06
CA VAL A 38 12.26 7.95 13.15
C VAL A 38 12.92 6.93 12.22
N VAL A 39 14.03 7.30 11.60
CA VAL A 39 14.77 6.41 10.68
C VAL A 39 15.34 5.20 11.43
N GLU A 40 15.94 5.42 12.60
CA GLU A 40 16.52 4.34 13.41
C GLU A 40 15.47 3.35 13.87
N PHE A 41 14.26 3.82 14.24
CA PHE A 41 13.14 2.95 14.56
C PHE A 41 12.83 1.95 13.43
N TYR A 42 12.68 2.42 12.19
CA TYR A 42 12.37 1.53 11.07
C TYR A 42 13.52 0.57 10.76
N ARG A 43 14.76 1.03 10.83
CA ARG A 43 15.94 0.17 10.67
C ARG A 43 15.99 -0.94 11.71
N ASP A 44 15.79 -0.61 12.98
CA ASP A 44 15.80 -1.58 14.09
C ASP A 44 14.65 -2.59 14.03
N HIS A 45 13.55 -2.25 13.33
CA HIS A 45 12.41 -3.14 13.11
C HIS A 45 12.47 -3.88 11.76
N CYS A 46 13.68 -4.06 11.22
CA CYS A 46 13.94 -4.85 10.02
C CYS A 46 13.17 -4.36 8.78
N TYR A 47 13.04 -3.05 8.60
CA TYR A 47 12.64 -2.48 7.34
C TYR A 47 13.86 -2.32 6.43
N ASP A 48 13.70 -2.61 5.14
CA ASP A 48 14.74 -2.39 4.12
C ASP A 48 14.74 -0.92 3.65
N PHE A 49 13.55 -0.28 3.68
CA PHE A 49 13.41 1.12 3.29
C PHE A 49 12.27 1.83 4.01
N MET A 50 12.34 3.15 4.03
CA MET A 50 11.23 3.99 4.45
C MET A 50 11.20 5.31 3.67
N SER A 51 10.13 6.09 3.82
CA SER A 51 10.06 7.49 3.41
C SER A 51 9.77 8.38 4.61
N LEU A 52 10.53 9.46 4.76
CA LEU A 52 10.13 10.62 5.56
C LEU A 52 9.25 11.50 4.68
N SER A 53 8.01 11.73 5.12
CA SER A 53 6.98 12.45 4.39
C SER A 53 6.42 13.62 5.17
N ASP A 54 7.31 14.39 5.77
CA ASP A 54 6.93 15.54 6.61
C ASP A 54 5.99 16.51 5.88
N HIS A 55 5.07 17.15 6.62
CA HIS A 55 4.11 18.08 6.08
C HIS A 55 4.80 19.30 5.46
N ASP A 56 4.64 19.46 4.13
CA ASP A 56 5.14 20.59 3.33
C ASP A 56 6.65 20.86 3.44
N VAL A 57 7.42 19.92 4.01
CA VAL A 57 8.87 20.02 4.21
C VAL A 57 9.56 18.81 3.61
N LEU A 58 10.60 19.06 2.82
CA LEU A 58 11.52 18.02 2.38
C LEU A 58 12.65 17.86 3.41
N THR A 59 12.56 16.83 4.22
CA THR A 59 13.64 16.44 5.13
C THR A 59 14.75 15.73 4.35
N PRO A 60 16.03 16.13 4.48
CA PRO A 60 17.14 15.44 3.83
C PRO A 60 17.23 13.97 4.29
N THR A 61 17.46 13.05 3.36
CA THR A 61 17.47 11.59 3.64
C THR A 61 18.75 10.88 3.25
N GLU A 62 19.62 11.51 2.45
CA GLU A 62 20.79 10.85 1.87
C GLU A 62 21.77 10.31 2.93
N GLN A 63 21.89 10.99 4.08
CA GLN A 63 22.76 10.58 5.19
C GLN A 63 22.33 9.28 5.87
N TYR A 64 21.08 8.84 5.66
CA TYR A 64 20.54 7.62 6.27
C TYR A 64 20.75 6.36 5.42
N ASN A 65 21.14 6.53 4.15
CA ASN A 65 21.30 5.41 3.24
C ASN A 65 22.53 4.59 3.58
N THR A 66 22.34 3.26 3.66
CA THR A 66 23.40 2.26 3.87
C THR A 66 23.27 1.16 2.81
N GLU A 67 24.13 0.13 2.89
CA GLU A 67 24.05 -1.02 1.99
C GLU A 67 22.75 -1.84 2.18
N ASP A 68 22.22 -1.85 3.40
CA ASP A 68 21.08 -2.67 3.84
C ASP A 68 19.83 -1.87 4.17
N PHE A 69 19.84 -0.52 4.04
CA PHE A 69 18.69 0.33 4.30
C PHE A 69 18.73 1.62 3.47
N ILE A 70 17.58 2.02 2.92
CA ILE A 70 17.43 3.31 2.24
C ILE A 70 16.28 4.15 2.79
N CYS A 71 16.51 5.46 2.93
CA CYS A 71 15.50 6.44 3.26
C CYS A 71 15.15 7.24 2.00
N ILE A 72 13.95 7.04 1.49
CA ILE A 72 13.46 7.67 0.25
C ILE A 72 12.92 9.07 0.60
N PRO A 73 13.38 10.14 -0.05
CA PRO A 73 12.85 11.47 0.20
C PRO A 73 11.37 11.54 -0.21
N SER A 74 10.54 12.16 0.62
CA SER A 74 9.12 12.34 0.38
C SER A 74 8.60 13.63 1.03
N VAL A 75 7.42 14.04 0.66
CA VAL A 75 6.68 15.14 1.29
C VAL A 75 5.22 14.74 1.31
N GLU A 76 4.48 15.04 2.37
CA GLU A 76 3.04 15.04 2.38
C GLU A 76 2.53 16.48 2.18
N GLU A 77 1.81 16.72 1.08
CA GLU A 77 1.19 18.01 0.79
C GLU A 77 -0.31 17.96 1.10
N GLU A 78 -0.80 18.93 1.85
CA GLU A 78 -2.25 19.19 1.95
C GLU A 78 -2.71 19.94 0.70
N ARG A 79 -3.69 19.38 0.00
CA ARG A 79 -4.29 20.00 -1.18
C ARG A 79 -5.76 20.33 -0.92
N GLU A 80 -6.05 21.63 -0.85
CA GLU A 80 -7.43 22.07 -0.88
C GLU A 80 -8.02 21.84 -2.27
N LYS A 81 -9.04 20.98 -2.36
CA LYS A 81 -9.88 20.90 -3.55
C LYS A 81 -11.33 21.15 -3.15
N ARG A 82 -11.91 22.18 -3.74
CA ARG A 82 -13.34 22.44 -3.57
C ARG A 82 -14.12 21.54 -4.52
N TYR A 83 -14.83 20.57 -3.98
CA TYR A 83 -15.80 19.80 -4.73
C TYR A 83 -17.21 20.35 -4.38
N ASN A 84 -17.92 20.93 -5.36
CA ASN A 84 -19.22 21.58 -5.18
C ASN A 84 -19.25 22.64 -4.05
N GLY A 85 -18.15 23.34 -3.81
CA GLY A 85 -18.07 24.36 -2.75
C GLY A 85 -17.70 23.85 -1.36
N ASP A 86 -17.52 22.53 -1.19
CA ASP A 86 -17.04 21.93 0.05
C ASP A 86 -15.49 21.97 0.08
N PRO A 87 -14.87 22.52 1.11
CA PRO A 87 -13.42 22.50 1.29
C PRO A 87 -12.97 21.12 1.77
N THR A 88 -12.96 20.12 0.90
CA THR A 88 -12.36 18.83 1.24
C THR A 88 -10.86 18.94 1.16
N ARG A 89 -10.20 18.72 2.27
CA ARG A 89 -8.75 18.63 2.36
C ARG A 89 -8.33 17.23 1.93
N MET A 90 -7.47 17.16 0.93
CA MET A 90 -6.88 15.92 0.44
C MET A 90 -5.38 15.97 0.70
N HIS A 91 -4.88 14.96 1.36
CA HIS A 91 -3.45 14.80 1.55
C HIS A 91 -2.88 13.89 0.45
N VAL A 92 -1.68 14.21 -0.01
CA VAL A 92 -0.98 13.45 -1.06
C VAL A 92 0.49 13.32 -0.66
N THR A 93 0.97 12.09 -0.59
CA THR A 93 2.40 11.82 -0.41
C THR A 93 3.12 11.69 -1.76
N TYR A 94 4.39 12.10 -1.80
CA TYR A 94 5.23 12.12 -3.00
C TYR A 94 6.53 11.36 -2.77
N PRO A 95 6.51 10.02 -2.64
CA PRO A 95 7.75 9.25 -2.48
C PRO A 95 8.63 9.42 -3.72
N GLY A 96 9.95 9.63 -3.48
CA GLY A 96 10.93 9.95 -4.52
C GLY A 96 10.94 11.42 -4.92
N TYR A 97 10.47 12.34 -4.04
CA TYR A 97 10.54 13.77 -4.27
C TYR A 97 11.99 14.20 -4.64
N PRO A 98 12.23 15.13 -5.59
CA PRO A 98 11.24 16.04 -6.19
C PRO A 98 10.46 15.50 -7.41
N ASP A 99 10.63 14.23 -7.80
CA ASP A 99 9.80 13.64 -8.84
C ASP A 99 8.36 13.48 -8.33
N LYS A 100 7.48 14.41 -8.70
CA LYS A 100 6.06 14.39 -8.32
C LYS A 100 5.20 13.44 -9.17
N GLY A 101 5.81 12.56 -9.97
CA GLY A 101 5.09 11.60 -10.82
C GLY A 101 4.41 10.47 -10.06
N LYS A 102 4.93 10.12 -8.88
CA LYS A 102 4.47 8.98 -8.09
C LYS A 102 3.65 9.42 -6.88
N ARG A 103 2.48 10.01 -7.14
CA ARG A 103 1.57 10.51 -6.11
C ARG A 103 0.73 9.39 -5.53
N ILE A 104 0.61 9.36 -4.19
CA ILE A 104 -0.28 8.45 -3.46
C ILE A 104 -1.27 9.32 -2.68
N VAL A 105 -2.57 9.09 -2.86
CA VAL A 105 -3.60 9.78 -2.06
C VAL A 105 -3.61 9.17 -0.65
N ALA A 106 -3.26 10.00 0.33
CA ALA A 106 -3.14 9.59 1.72
C ALA A 106 -4.52 9.44 2.38
N HIS A 107 -4.68 8.45 3.23
CA HIS A 107 -5.80 8.15 4.15
C HIS A 107 -7.18 8.67 3.68
N PRO A 108 -7.68 8.30 2.47
CA PRO A 108 -8.90 8.91 1.92
C PRO A 108 -10.15 8.72 2.80
N ALA A 109 -10.29 7.59 3.49
CA ALA A 109 -11.42 7.37 4.40
C ALA A 109 -11.42 8.30 5.62
N TRP A 110 -10.23 8.63 6.16
CA TRP A 110 -10.10 9.59 7.25
C TRP A 110 -10.42 11.01 6.78
N SER A 111 -9.92 11.41 5.63
CA SER A 111 -10.14 12.73 5.03
C SER A 111 -11.55 12.92 4.45
N GLY A 112 -12.36 11.85 4.35
CA GLY A 112 -13.68 11.90 3.69
C GLY A 112 -13.59 12.03 2.16
N VAL A 113 -12.46 11.66 1.56
CA VAL A 113 -12.24 11.67 0.11
C VAL A 113 -12.87 10.44 -0.53
N THR A 114 -13.70 10.64 -1.54
CA THR A 114 -14.41 9.57 -2.24
C THR A 114 -13.72 9.17 -3.54
N ALA A 115 -14.04 7.99 -4.08
CA ALA A 115 -13.58 7.56 -5.39
C ALA A 115 -13.92 8.57 -6.50
N LYS A 116 -15.11 9.20 -6.43
CA LYS A 116 -15.53 10.24 -7.37
C LYS A 116 -14.61 11.47 -7.31
N MET A 117 -14.18 11.87 -6.13
CA MET A 117 -13.25 13.00 -5.95
C MET A 117 -11.85 12.66 -6.51
N ILE A 118 -11.36 11.45 -6.25
CA ILE A 118 -10.08 10.97 -6.80
C ILE A 118 -10.13 10.91 -8.34
N ASN A 119 -11.23 10.42 -8.91
CA ASN A 119 -11.44 10.37 -10.36
C ASN A 119 -11.49 11.78 -11.01
N ALA A 120 -11.91 12.78 -10.25
CA ALA A 120 -11.97 14.18 -10.73
C ALA A 120 -10.66 14.96 -10.55
N LEU A 121 -9.57 14.32 -10.09
CA LEU A 121 -8.26 14.97 -9.98
C LEU A 121 -7.71 15.30 -11.36
N ASP A 122 -7.12 16.48 -11.46
CA ASP A 122 -6.43 16.98 -12.67
C ASP A 122 -4.98 16.49 -12.76
N PHE A 123 -4.50 15.79 -11.75
CA PHE A 123 -3.19 15.16 -11.72
C PHE A 123 -3.31 13.65 -11.57
N GLY A 124 -2.38 12.91 -12.18
CA GLY A 124 -2.32 11.46 -12.03
C GLY A 124 -1.82 11.06 -10.64
N CYS A 125 -2.37 9.96 -10.10
CA CYS A 125 -1.82 9.28 -8.94
C CYS A 125 -1.58 7.80 -9.28
N ILE A 126 -0.55 7.21 -8.68
CA ILE A 126 -0.26 5.77 -8.86
C ILE A 126 -1.04 4.90 -7.89
N GLY A 127 -1.52 5.46 -6.78
CA GLY A 127 -2.19 4.69 -5.76
C GLY A 127 -2.94 5.52 -4.73
N ILE A 128 -3.58 4.79 -3.83
CA ILE A 128 -4.21 5.32 -2.62
C ILE A 128 -3.78 4.49 -1.42
N GLU A 129 -3.80 5.06 -0.23
CA GLU A 129 -3.66 4.29 0.99
C GLU A 129 -4.94 3.52 1.28
N VAL A 130 -4.88 2.20 1.10
CA VAL A 130 -5.98 1.29 1.42
C VAL A 130 -6.03 0.96 2.90
N TYR A 131 -4.89 1.09 3.58
CA TYR A 131 -4.74 0.98 5.02
C TYR A 131 -3.73 2.00 5.54
N ASN A 132 -4.17 2.78 6.53
CA ASN A 132 -3.35 3.74 7.25
C ASN A 132 -3.45 3.43 8.74
N TYR A 133 -2.32 3.12 9.37
CA TYR A 133 -2.33 2.57 10.73
C TYR A 133 -2.72 3.61 11.78
N VAL A 134 -2.18 4.84 11.73
CA VAL A 134 -2.58 5.89 12.70
C VAL A 134 -4.07 6.19 12.59
N CYS A 135 -4.57 6.31 11.38
CA CYS A 135 -6.00 6.57 11.14
C CYS A 135 -6.89 5.41 11.61
N SER A 136 -6.40 4.17 11.53
CA SER A 136 -7.09 2.99 12.05
C SER A 136 -7.06 2.93 13.58
N TYR A 137 -5.87 3.10 14.16
CA TYR A 137 -5.65 2.94 15.59
C TYR A 137 -6.31 4.05 16.42
N VAL A 138 -6.13 5.31 16.01
CA VAL A 138 -6.58 6.48 16.78
C VAL A 138 -8.03 6.83 16.45
N TYR A 139 -8.44 6.76 15.18
CA TYR A 139 -9.71 7.31 14.72
C TYR A 139 -10.71 6.27 14.22
N GLY A 140 -10.31 5.00 14.06
CA GLY A 140 -11.17 3.96 13.47
C GLY A 140 -11.49 4.17 11.99
N LYS A 141 -10.71 4.98 11.26
CA LYS A 141 -10.94 5.39 9.87
C LYS A 141 -9.77 5.04 8.94
N GLY A 142 -8.98 4.02 9.26
CA GLY A 142 -7.79 3.68 8.50
C GLY A 142 -8.03 2.81 7.26
N HIS A 143 -9.23 2.31 7.02
CA HIS A 143 -9.53 1.42 5.90
C HIS A 143 -10.21 2.15 4.74
N SER A 144 -9.59 2.10 3.55
CA SER A 144 -10.09 2.70 2.30
C SER A 144 -10.25 1.68 1.17
N VAL A 145 -10.35 0.39 1.52
CA VAL A 145 -10.44 -0.70 0.53
C VAL A 145 -11.68 -0.55 -0.36
N ASN A 146 -12.81 -0.10 0.19
CA ASN A 146 -14.02 0.14 -0.60
C ASN A 146 -13.83 1.25 -1.65
N ILE A 147 -13.10 2.32 -1.29
CA ILE A 147 -12.77 3.41 -2.23
C ILE A 147 -11.87 2.86 -3.35
N TRP A 148 -10.93 2.00 -3.00
CA TRP A 148 -10.08 1.33 -3.97
C TRP A 148 -10.87 0.46 -4.95
N ASP A 149 -11.77 -0.40 -4.44
CA ASP A 149 -12.61 -1.26 -5.26
C ASP A 149 -13.54 -0.44 -6.19
N GLU A 150 -14.10 0.69 -5.73
CA GLU A 150 -14.87 1.61 -6.58
C GLU A 150 -14.02 2.17 -7.74
N LEU A 151 -12.76 2.54 -7.48
CA LEU A 151 -11.83 3.01 -8.50
C LEU A 151 -11.48 1.92 -9.51
N LEU A 152 -11.24 0.69 -9.04
CA LEU A 152 -10.93 -0.46 -9.89
C LEU A 152 -12.11 -0.83 -10.79
N VAL A 153 -13.34 -0.86 -10.25
CA VAL A 153 -14.57 -1.09 -11.03
C VAL A 153 -14.80 0.01 -12.07
N ALA A 154 -14.42 1.25 -11.76
CA ALA A 154 -14.45 2.36 -12.72
C ALA A 154 -13.34 2.28 -13.79
N GLY A 155 -12.56 1.21 -13.83
CA GLY A 155 -11.51 0.98 -14.82
C GLY A 155 -10.18 1.70 -14.52
N ARG A 156 -10.01 2.26 -13.29
CA ARG A 156 -8.76 2.90 -12.92
C ARG A 156 -7.69 1.84 -12.62
N ARG A 157 -6.52 2.02 -13.23
CA ARG A 157 -5.32 1.24 -12.92
C ARG A 157 -4.56 1.96 -11.81
N ILE A 158 -4.83 1.59 -10.57
CA ILE A 158 -4.36 2.27 -9.38
C ILE A 158 -4.01 1.25 -8.29
N TRP A 159 -2.89 1.46 -7.59
CA TRP A 159 -2.38 0.54 -6.59
C TRP A 159 -2.87 0.88 -5.18
N GLY A 160 -2.93 -0.14 -4.32
CA GLY A 160 -3.30 0.01 -2.91
C GLY A 160 -2.07 -0.07 -2.01
N PHE A 161 -1.85 0.94 -1.17
CA PHE A 161 -0.73 1.04 -0.25
C PHE A 161 -1.18 0.85 1.20
N SER A 162 -0.37 0.17 2.00
CA SER A 162 -0.51 0.11 3.46
C SER A 162 0.66 0.85 4.08
N VAL A 163 0.36 1.75 5.01
CA VAL A 163 1.34 2.64 5.62
C VAL A 163 1.06 2.85 7.11
N ASP A 164 2.03 3.38 7.82
CA ASP A 164 1.88 3.73 9.24
C ASP A 164 1.26 5.11 9.43
N ASP A 165 1.75 6.13 8.71
CA ASP A 165 1.49 7.53 8.99
C ASP A 165 1.93 7.88 10.44
N ALA A 166 3.12 7.38 10.79
CA ALA A 166 3.60 7.40 12.16
C ALA A 166 4.00 8.81 12.62
N HIS A 167 3.49 9.22 13.78
CA HIS A 167 3.78 10.51 14.39
C HIS A 167 4.61 10.39 15.68
N PHE A 168 4.93 9.16 16.09
CA PHE A 168 5.72 8.85 17.29
C PHE A 168 5.21 9.52 18.57
N ASN A 169 3.89 9.72 18.66
CA ASN A 169 3.26 10.23 19.87
C ASN A 169 3.40 9.19 21.00
N PRO A 170 3.94 9.57 22.18
CA PRO A 170 4.10 8.64 23.31
C PRO A 170 2.79 7.98 23.76
N ASP A 171 1.67 8.68 23.62
CA ASP A 171 0.34 8.18 24.04
C ASP A 171 -0.35 7.34 22.94
N ALA A 172 0.20 7.32 21.73
CA ALA A 172 -0.35 6.59 20.58
C ALA A 172 0.77 6.00 19.71
N PRO A 173 1.31 4.82 20.09
CA PRO A 173 2.35 4.16 19.30
C PRO A 173 1.80 3.67 17.97
N THR A 174 2.04 4.44 16.91
CA THR A 174 1.45 4.22 15.58
C THR A 174 2.51 3.93 14.51
N ALA A 175 3.59 3.27 14.90
CA ALA A 175 4.63 2.79 13.99
C ALA A 175 4.67 1.26 13.95
N GLY A 176 4.96 0.67 12.79
CA GLY A 176 5.09 -0.77 12.60
C GLY A 176 3.76 -1.53 12.45
N GLY A 177 2.65 -0.84 12.13
CA GLY A 177 1.34 -1.45 11.98
C GLY A 177 0.82 -1.55 10.55
N GLY A 178 1.45 -0.85 9.60
CA GLY A 178 1.12 -0.90 8.18
C GLY A 178 2.35 -0.71 7.29
N TRP A 179 2.58 -1.60 6.32
CA TRP A 179 3.72 -1.53 5.42
C TRP A 179 3.46 -2.19 4.07
N ILE A 180 4.39 -2.03 3.16
CA ILE A 180 4.41 -2.73 1.88
C ILE A 180 5.59 -3.70 1.81
N GLN A 181 5.46 -4.72 0.96
CA GLN A 181 6.52 -5.64 0.58
C GLN A 181 6.72 -5.54 -0.92
N VAL A 182 7.86 -5.01 -1.35
CA VAL A 182 8.18 -4.75 -2.76
C VAL A 182 9.13 -5.81 -3.30
N GLN A 183 8.85 -6.32 -4.48
CA GLN A 183 9.75 -7.24 -5.18
C GLN A 183 10.83 -6.46 -5.95
N ALA A 184 12.04 -6.41 -5.40
CA ALA A 184 13.16 -5.74 -6.05
C ALA A 184 14.46 -6.54 -5.85
N ASP A 185 15.23 -6.70 -6.95
CA ASP A 185 16.52 -7.39 -6.90
C ASP A 185 17.56 -6.55 -6.15
N GLU A 186 17.54 -5.24 -6.35
CA GLU A 186 18.45 -4.29 -5.73
C GLU A 186 17.73 -3.42 -4.70
N LEU A 187 18.44 -3.07 -3.62
CA LEU A 187 17.97 -2.12 -2.63
C LEU A 187 18.44 -0.71 -3.02
N THR A 188 17.82 -0.17 -4.05
CA THR A 188 18.05 1.20 -4.52
C THR A 188 16.71 1.94 -4.66
N GLN A 189 16.74 3.27 -4.52
CA GLN A 189 15.53 4.08 -4.71
C GLN A 189 14.88 3.81 -6.07
N ASP A 190 15.66 3.77 -7.14
CA ASP A 190 15.13 3.56 -8.50
C ASP A 190 14.49 2.19 -8.67
N ALA A 191 15.10 1.13 -8.12
CA ALA A 191 14.57 -0.23 -8.18
C ALA A 191 13.24 -0.34 -7.40
N ILE A 192 13.19 0.19 -6.18
CA ILE A 192 11.98 0.21 -5.33
C ILE A 192 10.86 1.03 -5.99
N MET A 193 11.16 2.29 -6.39
CA MET A 193 10.17 3.18 -7.00
C MET A 193 9.67 2.65 -8.36
N GLY A 194 10.55 2.01 -9.13
CA GLY A 194 10.20 1.35 -10.39
C GLY A 194 9.26 0.15 -10.17
N ALA A 195 9.57 -0.71 -9.21
CA ALA A 195 8.74 -1.85 -8.85
C ALA A 195 7.35 -1.40 -8.33
N MET A 196 7.30 -0.39 -7.47
CA MET A 196 6.04 0.20 -7.00
C MET A 196 5.19 0.76 -8.14
N ALA A 197 5.79 1.47 -9.09
CA ALA A 197 5.07 2.02 -10.24
C ALA A 197 4.45 0.92 -11.13
N ARG A 198 5.07 -0.26 -11.19
CA ARG A 198 4.54 -1.43 -11.92
C ARG A 198 3.57 -2.28 -11.11
N GLY A 199 3.41 -2.04 -9.78
CA GLY A 199 2.57 -2.85 -8.91
C GLY A 199 3.23 -4.15 -8.41
N GLU A 200 4.54 -4.28 -8.51
CA GLU A 200 5.33 -5.44 -8.07
C GLU A 200 5.47 -5.47 -6.53
N PHE A 201 4.37 -5.33 -5.81
CA PHE A 201 4.35 -5.30 -4.35
C PHE A 201 2.99 -5.77 -3.80
N TYR A 202 2.95 -6.07 -2.51
CA TYR A 202 1.71 -6.20 -1.77
C TYR A 202 1.74 -5.32 -0.51
N SER A 203 0.55 -5.00 0.00
CA SER A 203 0.33 -4.20 1.21
C SER A 203 -0.07 -5.10 2.36
N THR A 204 0.33 -4.75 3.59
CA THR A 204 -0.02 -5.59 4.74
C THR A 204 -0.11 -4.79 6.04
N SER A 205 -0.92 -5.29 6.95
CA SER A 205 -0.96 -4.89 8.36
C SER A 205 -0.42 -5.99 9.29
N GLY A 206 0.16 -7.07 8.72
CA GLY A 206 0.73 -8.18 9.50
C GLY A 206 1.00 -9.45 8.72
N PRO A 207 0.01 -10.07 8.05
CA PRO A 207 0.24 -11.31 7.30
C PRO A 207 1.28 -11.13 6.19
N GLU A 208 2.10 -12.17 5.98
CA GLU A 208 3.08 -12.21 4.92
C GLU A 208 2.64 -13.14 3.81
N ILE A 209 2.77 -12.67 2.57
CA ILE A 209 2.54 -13.45 1.36
C ILE A 209 3.88 -13.97 0.86
N ALA A 210 4.00 -15.29 0.73
CA ALA A 210 5.21 -15.93 0.22
C ALA A 210 5.27 -15.86 -1.31
N ARG A 211 4.13 -16.09 -1.99
CA ARG A 211 4.06 -16.15 -3.44
C ARG A 211 2.71 -15.66 -3.96
N ILE A 212 2.76 -14.94 -5.07
CA ILE A 212 1.61 -14.56 -5.89
C ILE A 212 1.97 -14.96 -7.32
N ASP A 213 1.12 -15.77 -7.95
CA ASP A 213 1.37 -16.29 -9.29
C ASP A 213 0.09 -16.31 -10.11
N VAL A 214 0.24 -16.18 -11.42
CA VAL A 214 -0.83 -16.43 -12.41
C VAL A 214 -0.25 -17.29 -13.49
N ASP A 215 -0.82 -18.50 -13.64
CA ASP A 215 -0.37 -19.43 -14.65
C ASP A 215 -0.91 -19.10 -16.05
N ASP A 216 -0.42 -19.85 -17.05
CA ASP A 216 -0.82 -19.64 -18.46
C ASP A 216 -2.29 -20.01 -18.72
N ASN A 217 -2.97 -20.70 -17.79
CA ASN A 217 -4.40 -20.99 -17.84
C ASN A 217 -5.26 -19.90 -17.16
N GLY A 218 -4.62 -18.87 -16.62
CA GLY A 218 -5.28 -17.78 -15.89
C GLY A 218 -5.71 -18.16 -14.48
N VAL A 219 -5.04 -19.12 -13.84
CA VAL A 219 -5.28 -19.45 -12.44
C VAL A 219 -4.37 -18.57 -11.58
N MET A 220 -4.96 -17.69 -10.78
CA MET A 220 -4.28 -16.92 -9.76
C MET A 220 -4.10 -17.77 -8.51
N THR A 221 -2.87 -17.95 -8.04
CA THR A 221 -2.53 -18.65 -6.80
C THR A 221 -1.87 -17.69 -5.82
N VAL A 222 -2.28 -17.73 -4.55
CA VAL A 222 -1.69 -16.97 -3.46
C VAL A 222 -1.26 -17.92 -2.35
N GLU A 223 0.00 -17.82 -1.94
CA GLU A 223 0.58 -18.60 -0.85
C GLU A 223 0.93 -17.66 0.32
N SER A 224 0.34 -17.96 1.48
CA SER A 224 0.68 -17.31 2.74
C SER A 224 1.95 -17.92 3.32
N ARG A 225 2.82 -17.10 3.90
CA ARG A 225 4.05 -17.58 4.54
C ARG A 225 3.76 -18.38 5.81
N TYR A 226 2.69 -18.03 6.51
CA TYR A 226 2.23 -18.66 7.74
C TYR A 226 0.76 -19.05 7.62
N PRO A 227 0.25 -19.98 8.44
CA PRO A 227 -1.17 -20.30 8.48
C PRO A 227 -2.05 -19.06 8.68
N CYS A 228 -3.11 -18.96 7.90
CA CYS A 228 -4.07 -17.86 7.96
C CYS A 228 -5.51 -18.35 8.11
N ASP A 229 -6.41 -17.45 8.51
CA ASP A 229 -7.82 -17.78 8.74
C ASP A 229 -8.60 -17.89 7.44
N SER A 230 -8.26 -17.01 6.47
CA SER A 230 -8.88 -17.05 5.16
C SER A 230 -8.01 -16.38 4.10
N ILE A 231 -8.18 -16.83 2.85
CA ILE A 231 -7.71 -16.16 1.63
C ILE A 231 -8.94 -15.82 0.81
N VAL A 232 -9.12 -14.52 0.52
CA VAL A 232 -10.29 -14.01 -0.18
C VAL A 232 -9.84 -13.43 -1.51
N PHE A 233 -10.33 -13.99 -2.61
CA PHE A 233 -10.20 -13.38 -3.93
C PHE A 233 -11.33 -12.39 -4.10
N VAL A 234 -10.99 -11.14 -4.37
CA VAL A 234 -11.93 -10.02 -4.53
C VAL A 234 -11.91 -9.58 -5.98
N ALA A 235 -13.07 -9.60 -6.59
CA ALA A 235 -13.35 -9.08 -7.92
C ALA A 235 -14.66 -8.30 -7.88
N HIS A 236 -15.08 -7.70 -8.98
CA HIS A 236 -16.36 -7.01 -9.01
C HIS A 236 -17.53 -8.00 -8.91
N GLU A 237 -18.60 -7.61 -8.19
CA GLU A 237 -19.83 -8.40 -7.96
C GLU A 237 -19.53 -9.78 -7.32
N HIS A 238 -20.07 -10.87 -7.92
CA HIS A 238 -20.01 -12.23 -7.40
C HIS A 238 -18.82 -13.06 -7.94
N ARG A 239 -17.87 -12.45 -8.63
CA ARG A 239 -16.75 -13.13 -9.30
C ARG A 239 -15.57 -13.46 -8.41
N GLY A 240 -15.61 -12.98 -7.15
CA GLY A 240 -14.63 -13.34 -6.12
C GLY A 240 -15.02 -14.60 -5.35
N TRP A 241 -14.07 -15.13 -4.59
CA TRP A 241 -14.29 -16.30 -3.73
C TRP A 241 -13.45 -16.26 -2.45
N ARG A 242 -13.95 -16.91 -1.38
CA ARG A 242 -13.23 -17.00 -0.12
C ARG A 242 -12.93 -18.45 0.25
N TYR A 243 -11.68 -18.72 0.59
CA TYR A 243 -11.24 -19.96 1.23
C TYR A 243 -11.04 -19.72 2.73
N TYR A 244 -11.46 -20.68 3.55
CA TYR A 244 -11.31 -20.64 5.00
C TYR A 244 -10.40 -21.75 5.48
N GLN A 245 -9.76 -21.55 6.64
CA GLN A 245 -9.21 -22.64 7.38
C GLN A 245 -10.36 -23.55 7.83
N VAL A 246 -10.32 -24.81 7.42
CA VAL A 246 -11.33 -25.82 7.76
C VAL A 246 -10.68 -26.86 8.67
N SER A 247 -11.28 -27.09 9.87
CA SER A 247 -10.82 -28.09 10.80
C SER A 247 -9.39 -27.85 11.33
N THR A 248 -8.56 -28.88 11.39
CA THR A 248 -7.19 -28.84 11.92
C THR A 248 -6.12 -28.60 10.84
N ALA A 249 -6.49 -28.58 9.57
CA ALA A 249 -5.55 -28.34 8.47
C ALA A 249 -5.28 -26.82 8.33
N PRO A 250 -4.00 -26.38 8.38
CA PRO A 250 -3.66 -24.98 8.21
C PRO A 250 -3.94 -24.54 6.77
N LEU A 251 -4.56 -23.36 6.58
CA LEU A 251 -4.70 -22.74 5.27
C LEU A 251 -3.40 -21.99 4.96
N LEU A 252 -2.66 -22.46 3.96
CA LEU A 252 -1.42 -21.83 3.49
C LEU A 252 -1.51 -21.33 2.07
N SER A 253 -2.43 -21.85 1.25
CA SER A 253 -2.60 -21.39 -0.12
C SER A 253 -4.04 -21.52 -0.59
N ALA A 254 -4.38 -20.72 -1.58
CA ALA A 254 -5.64 -20.81 -2.30
C ALA A 254 -5.45 -20.35 -3.74
N TRP A 255 -6.40 -20.71 -4.59
CA TRP A 255 -6.38 -20.34 -5.99
C TRP A 255 -7.75 -19.88 -6.50
N HIS A 256 -7.75 -19.09 -7.56
CA HIS A 256 -8.98 -18.62 -8.19
C HIS A 256 -8.80 -18.53 -9.71
N GLN A 257 -9.81 -19.00 -10.47
CA GLN A 257 -9.81 -18.91 -11.91
C GLN A 257 -10.19 -17.50 -12.34
N LEU A 258 -9.31 -16.83 -13.07
CA LEU A 258 -9.62 -15.57 -13.73
C LEU A 258 -10.49 -15.85 -14.96
N THR A 259 -11.54 -15.06 -15.15
CA THR A 259 -12.49 -15.22 -16.27
C THR A 259 -12.56 -13.94 -17.10
N PRO A 260 -12.89 -14.03 -18.43
CA PRO A 260 -12.87 -12.87 -19.34
C PRO A 260 -13.82 -11.73 -18.95
N ASP A 261 -14.84 -12.03 -18.15
CA ASP A 261 -15.82 -11.07 -17.68
C ASP A 261 -15.41 -10.35 -16.39
N MET A 262 -14.21 -10.65 -15.85
CA MET A 262 -13.63 -9.89 -14.74
C MET A 262 -13.02 -8.58 -15.24
N ILE A 263 -13.12 -7.52 -14.43
CA ILE A 263 -12.38 -6.26 -14.62
C ILE A 263 -11.03 -6.36 -13.94
N TYR A 264 -11.01 -6.93 -12.73
CA TYR A 264 -9.82 -7.17 -11.93
C TYR A 264 -10.05 -8.35 -10.98
N CYS A 265 -8.96 -8.89 -10.47
CA CYS A 265 -8.94 -9.79 -9.31
C CYS A 265 -7.76 -9.43 -8.41
N ARG A 266 -7.98 -9.33 -7.12
CA ARG A 266 -6.96 -9.17 -6.09
C ARG A 266 -7.23 -10.14 -4.95
N ALA A 267 -6.25 -10.39 -4.08
CA ALA A 267 -6.46 -11.28 -2.95
C ALA A 267 -6.19 -10.58 -1.61
N GLU A 268 -6.85 -11.08 -0.58
CA GLU A 268 -6.65 -10.70 0.81
C GLU A 268 -6.32 -11.94 1.63
N VAL A 269 -5.15 -11.96 2.27
CA VAL A 269 -4.78 -12.96 3.27
C VAL A 269 -5.11 -12.41 4.65
N ARG A 270 -6.02 -13.06 5.38
CA ARG A 270 -6.54 -12.56 6.65
C ARG A 270 -6.13 -13.46 7.81
N CYS A 271 -5.63 -12.85 8.90
CA CYS A 271 -5.23 -13.51 10.11
C CYS A 271 -5.62 -12.66 11.33
N GLY A 272 -6.58 -13.08 12.11
CA GLY A 272 -7.20 -12.28 13.17
C GLY A 272 -7.83 -10.99 12.59
N ASN A 273 -7.43 -9.86 13.12
CA ASN A 273 -7.85 -8.54 12.65
C ASN A 273 -6.88 -7.90 11.62
N LYS A 274 -5.89 -8.65 11.17
CA LYS A 274 -4.86 -8.18 10.24
C LYS A 274 -5.05 -8.77 8.85
N THR A 275 -4.65 -8.00 7.84
CA THR A 275 -4.84 -8.38 6.43
C THR A 275 -3.60 -8.02 5.61
N ALA A 276 -3.27 -8.86 4.63
CA ALA A 276 -2.40 -8.50 3.52
C ALA A 276 -3.23 -8.43 2.23
N TRP A 277 -2.97 -7.43 1.41
CA TRP A 277 -3.68 -7.13 0.16
C TRP A 277 -2.72 -7.24 -1.03
N THR A 278 -3.00 -8.13 -1.97
CA THR A 278 -2.25 -8.12 -3.25
C THR A 278 -2.66 -6.92 -4.09
N GLN A 279 -1.82 -6.52 -5.03
CA GLN A 279 -2.21 -5.60 -6.08
C GLN A 279 -3.20 -6.29 -7.05
N PRO A 280 -4.07 -5.51 -7.71
CA PRO A 280 -5.03 -6.06 -8.65
C PRO A 280 -4.32 -6.60 -9.90
N ILE A 281 -4.74 -7.79 -10.31
CA ILE A 281 -4.48 -8.33 -11.63
C ILE A 281 -5.64 -7.86 -12.50
N PHE A 282 -5.35 -7.13 -13.56
CA PHE A 282 -6.37 -6.63 -14.47
C PHE A 282 -6.67 -7.64 -15.55
N VAL A 283 -7.95 -7.84 -15.81
CA VAL A 283 -8.45 -8.74 -16.83
C VAL A 283 -9.22 -7.93 -17.86
N GLY A 284 -9.15 -8.32 -19.11
CA GLY A 284 -9.86 -7.66 -20.19
C GLY A 284 -10.06 -8.57 -21.40
N GLU A 285 -10.85 -8.10 -22.33
CA GLU A 285 -10.96 -8.70 -23.66
C GLU A 285 -9.70 -8.41 -24.48
N ASP A 286 -9.38 -9.29 -25.44
CA ASP A 286 -8.26 -9.12 -26.40
C ASP A 286 -8.56 -7.99 -27.39
#